data_bfeb99b78a4c68f5cef793c902bdac47
#
_entry.id   bfeb99b78a4c68f5cef793c902bdac47
#
_cell.length_a   1.000
_cell.length_b   1.000
_cell.length_c   1.000
_cell.angle_alpha   90.00
_cell.angle_beta   90.00
_cell.angle_gamma   90.00
#
_symmetry.space_group_name_H-M   'P 1'
#
loop_
_entity.id
_entity.type
_entity.pdbx_description
1 polymer ?
#
loop_
_entity_poly.entity_id
_entity_poly.type
_entity_poly.pdbx_seq_one_letter_code
_entity_poly.pdbx_strand_id
1 'polypeptide(L)'
;MPIKAVLIDLDGTLLDTVPDLADAANAMLAELGRLTLPQDTIRDFVGKGIPNLVGRCLGYPGESEAADAREALAVFKRHYAVVNGRKTRIYPGVLEGLQAMRRAGLKTACVTNKAGAFTEQLLAATGLAGLLDMTVSGDTLAEKKPHPLPFLHICASFGIAPAEALVVGDSRNDVAGARAAGCPVFCVPYGYSEGEDVRDLGADAIVATLEEAAGLITAK
;
A
#
# COMPACT_ATOMS: atom_id res chain seq x y z
N MET A 1 4.63 -5.57 -24.71
CA MET A 1 5.54 -6.64 -24.24
C MET A 1 4.79 -7.52 -23.27
N PRO A 2 5.12 -8.80 -23.12
CA PRO A 2 4.46 -9.64 -22.12
C PRO A 2 4.88 -9.20 -20.71
N ILE A 3 3.93 -9.18 -19.79
CA ILE A 3 4.20 -8.94 -18.35
C ILE A 3 4.94 -10.14 -17.78
N LYS A 4 5.96 -9.89 -16.97
CA LYS A 4 6.79 -10.91 -16.29
C LYS A 4 6.69 -10.81 -14.77
N ALA A 5 6.31 -9.65 -14.24
CA ALA A 5 6.12 -9.43 -12.81
C ALA A 5 4.92 -8.52 -12.53
N VAL A 6 4.33 -8.68 -11.32
CA VAL A 6 3.28 -7.80 -10.81
C VAL A 6 3.74 -7.22 -9.47
N LEU A 7 3.76 -5.89 -9.39
CA LEU A 7 4.19 -5.11 -8.23
C LEU A 7 2.94 -4.50 -7.60
N ILE A 8 2.61 -4.91 -6.38
CA ILE A 8 1.28 -4.71 -5.80
C ILE A 8 1.40 -3.89 -4.51
N ASP A 9 0.58 -2.87 -4.35
CA ASP A 9 0.49 -2.15 -3.07
C ASP A 9 -0.17 -3.00 -1.98
N LEU A 10 0.01 -2.61 -0.73
CA LEU A 10 -0.50 -3.31 0.45
C LEU A 10 -1.80 -2.71 0.96
N ASP A 11 -1.70 -1.48 1.52
CA ASP A 11 -2.81 -0.82 2.22
C ASP A 11 -3.82 -0.28 1.21
N GLY A 12 -5.03 -0.85 1.14
CA GLY A 12 -6.05 -0.49 0.16
C GLY A 12 -6.03 -1.32 -1.12
N THR A 13 -5.02 -2.16 -1.32
CA THR A 13 -4.91 -3.02 -2.50
C THR A 13 -4.92 -4.51 -2.14
N LEU A 14 -3.94 -5.00 -1.39
CA LEU A 14 -3.94 -6.36 -0.87
C LEU A 14 -4.80 -6.51 0.39
N LEU A 15 -4.75 -5.51 1.28
CA LEU A 15 -5.33 -5.55 2.61
C LEU A 15 -6.16 -4.30 2.93
N ASP A 16 -7.34 -4.50 3.53
CA ASP A 16 -8.07 -3.46 4.24
C ASP A 16 -7.49 -3.30 5.65
N THR A 17 -6.63 -2.30 5.82
CA THR A 17 -5.89 -2.04 7.06
C THR A 17 -6.44 -0.83 7.84
N VAL A 18 -7.38 -0.09 7.27
CA VAL A 18 -7.95 1.13 7.89
C VAL A 18 -8.54 0.88 9.27
N PRO A 19 -9.26 -0.23 9.55
CA PRO A 19 -9.80 -0.45 10.89
C PRO A 19 -8.73 -0.46 11.99
N ASP A 20 -7.58 -1.08 11.76
CA ASP A 20 -6.49 -1.13 12.74
C ASP A 20 -5.74 0.21 12.83
N LEU A 21 -5.56 0.89 11.69
CA LEU A 21 -4.96 2.23 11.65
C LEU A 21 -5.83 3.25 12.39
N ALA A 22 -7.15 3.18 12.23
CA ALA A 22 -8.11 4.05 12.92
C ALA A 22 -8.14 3.80 14.43
N ASP A 23 -8.10 2.54 14.86
CA ASP A 23 -8.01 2.20 16.29
C ASP A 23 -6.74 2.80 16.91
N ALA A 24 -5.58 2.64 16.26
CA ALA A 24 -4.32 3.18 16.74
C ALA A 24 -4.30 4.72 16.75
N ALA A 25 -4.83 5.36 15.70
CA ALA A 25 -4.91 6.81 15.61
C ALA A 25 -5.82 7.40 16.69
N ASN A 26 -6.98 6.79 16.92
CA ASN A 26 -7.90 7.25 17.95
C ASN A 26 -7.40 6.97 19.36
N ALA A 27 -6.69 5.86 19.59
CA ALA A 27 -6.02 5.62 20.85
C ALA A 27 -4.92 6.65 21.15
N MET A 28 -4.12 7.00 20.13
CA MET A 28 -3.13 8.08 20.20
C MET A 28 -3.79 9.43 20.53
N LEU A 29 -4.84 9.82 19.80
CA LEU A 29 -5.55 11.07 20.02
C LEU A 29 -6.13 11.16 21.44
N ALA A 30 -6.76 10.09 21.91
CA ALA A 30 -7.32 10.02 23.26
C ALA A 30 -6.24 10.15 24.34
N GLU A 31 -5.10 9.48 24.18
CA GLU A 31 -3.97 9.57 25.13
C GLU A 31 -3.38 10.97 25.20
N LEU A 32 -3.39 11.70 24.07
CA LEU A 32 -2.94 13.09 23.98
C LEU A 32 -4.03 14.10 24.38
N GLY A 33 -5.19 13.65 24.89
CA GLY A 33 -6.30 14.52 25.31
C GLY A 33 -7.00 15.21 24.14
N ARG A 34 -6.90 14.69 22.92
CA ARG A 34 -7.53 15.22 21.71
C ARG A 34 -8.81 14.45 21.36
N LEU A 35 -9.69 15.08 20.59
CA LEU A 35 -10.90 14.41 20.07
C LEU A 35 -10.52 13.34 19.08
N THR A 36 -11.23 12.20 19.12
CA THR A 36 -11.12 11.12 18.15
C THR A 36 -11.72 11.55 16.80
N LEU A 37 -11.27 10.89 15.72
CA LEU A 37 -11.71 11.15 14.36
C LEU A 37 -12.54 9.98 13.82
N PRO A 38 -13.53 10.25 12.95
CA PRO A 38 -14.23 9.19 12.21
C PRO A 38 -13.25 8.33 11.40
N GLN A 39 -13.56 7.04 11.26
CA GLN A 39 -12.71 6.12 10.50
C GLN A 39 -12.53 6.55 9.05
N ASP A 40 -13.59 7.08 8.40
CA ASP A 40 -13.50 7.56 7.00
C ASP A 40 -12.54 8.75 6.86
N THR A 41 -12.50 9.64 7.86
CA THR A 41 -11.50 10.73 7.89
C THR A 41 -10.08 10.17 7.96
N ILE A 42 -9.85 9.15 8.79
CA ILE A 42 -8.54 8.51 8.92
C ILE A 42 -8.18 7.73 7.64
N ARG A 43 -9.17 7.12 6.98
CA ARG A 43 -9.00 6.46 5.68
C ARG A 43 -8.36 7.40 4.66
N ASP A 44 -8.82 8.65 4.57
CA ASP A 44 -8.28 9.65 3.63
C ASP A 44 -6.85 10.12 3.98
N PHE A 45 -6.32 9.71 5.13
CA PHE A 45 -4.95 10.01 5.56
C PHE A 45 -3.96 8.89 5.25
N VAL A 46 -4.46 7.72 4.81
CA VAL A 46 -3.63 6.55 4.51
C VAL A 46 -3.00 6.68 3.11
N GLY A 47 -1.80 6.12 2.93
CA GLY A 47 -1.11 6.04 1.63
C GLY A 47 0.29 6.66 1.60
N LYS A 48 0.57 7.67 2.46
CA LYS A 48 1.86 8.38 2.50
C LYS A 48 2.76 7.97 3.68
N GLY A 49 2.37 6.92 4.40
CA GLY A 49 3.08 6.39 5.58
C GLY A 49 2.59 6.99 6.90
N ILE A 50 2.98 6.32 8.00
CA ILE A 50 2.51 6.66 9.35
C ILE A 50 2.83 8.10 9.78
N PRO A 51 4.03 8.67 9.52
CA PRO A 51 4.30 10.06 9.92
C PRO A 51 3.31 11.05 9.29
N ASN A 52 2.95 10.86 8.02
CA ASN A 52 1.96 11.69 7.34
C ASN A 52 0.56 11.52 7.95
N LEU A 53 0.12 10.29 8.19
CA LEU A 53 -1.17 9.98 8.84
C LEU A 53 -1.26 10.64 10.21
N VAL A 54 -0.24 10.51 11.04
CA VAL A 54 -0.20 11.10 12.39
C VAL A 54 -0.25 12.63 12.31
N GLY A 55 0.55 13.24 11.43
CA GLY A 55 0.51 14.68 11.22
C GLY A 55 -0.88 15.18 10.84
N ARG A 56 -1.55 14.51 9.90
CA ARG A 56 -2.93 14.85 9.49
C ARG A 56 -3.94 14.68 10.62
N CYS A 57 -3.81 13.65 11.46
CA CYS A 57 -4.64 13.48 12.65
C CYS A 57 -4.49 14.63 13.66
N LEU A 58 -3.33 15.29 13.70
CA LEU A 58 -3.07 16.46 14.54
C LEU A 58 -3.49 17.78 13.91
N GLY A 59 -3.92 17.78 12.64
CA GLY A 59 -4.34 18.96 11.88
C GLY A 59 -3.22 19.60 11.04
N TYR A 60 -2.06 18.94 10.91
CA TYR A 60 -1.03 19.35 9.95
C TYR A 60 -1.41 18.92 8.52
N PRO A 61 -0.89 19.58 7.48
CA PRO A 61 -1.18 19.19 6.09
C PRO A 61 -0.54 17.84 5.70
N GLY A 62 0.36 17.31 6.52
CA GLY A 62 1.07 16.06 6.31
C GLY A 62 2.05 15.77 7.42
N GLU A 63 3.18 15.13 7.10
CA GLU A 63 4.28 14.88 8.04
C GLU A 63 4.80 16.18 8.64
N SER A 64 5.10 16.19 9.94
CA SER A 64 5.55 17.36 10.67
C SER A 64 6.68 17.01 11.64
N GLU A 65 7.69 17.89 11.70
CA GLU A 65 8.81 17.82 12.64
C GLU A 65 8.53 18.54 13.97
N ALA A 66 7.30 19.03 14.18
CA ALA A 66 6.90 19.66 15.44
C ALA A 66 7.03 18.68 16.61
N ALA A 67 7.30 19.21 17.79
CA ALA A 67 7.54 18.37 18.98
C ALA A 67 6.35 17.48 19.32
N ASP A 68 5.12 18.01 19.21
CA ASP A 68 3.89 17.27 19.46
C ASP A 68 3.64 16.18 18.38
N ALA A 69 4.05 16.41 17.12
CA ALA A 69 3.96 15.42 16.07
C ALA A 69 4.93 14.25 16.28
N ARG A 70 6.15 14.52 16.75
CA ARG A 70 7.11 13.48 17.12
C ARG A 70 6.64 12.63 18.31
N GLU A 71 6.10 13.30 19.33
CA GLU A 71 5.49 12.60 20.48
C GLU A 71 4.32 11.72 20.04
N ALA A 72 3.38 12.28 19.27
CA ALA A 72 2.22 11.55 18.75
C ALA A 72 2.64 10.35 17.88
N LEU A 73 3.68 10.50 17.06
CA LEU A 73 4.21 9.40 16.26
C LEU A 73 4.71 8.23 17.11
N ALA A 74 5.38 8.52 18.23
CA ALA A 74 5.83 7.48 19.16
C ALA A 74 4.64 6.79 19.85
N VAL A 75 3.63 7.56 20.27
CA VAL A 75 2.38 7.06 20.86
C VAL A 75 1.63 6.19 19.85
N PHE A 76 1.44 6.68 18.62
CA PHE A 76 0.78 5.92 17.55
C PHE A 76 1.46 4.57 17.31
N LYS A 77 2.78 4.56 17.13
CA LYS A 77 3.54 3.33 16.85
C LYS A 77 3.37 2.29 17.97
N ARG A 78 3.32 2.73 19.23
CA ARG A 78 3.07 1.84 20.38
C ARG A 78 1.68 1.21 20.31
N HIS A 79 0.64 1.98 20.04
CA HIS A 79 -0.73 1.47 19.88
C HIS A 79 -0.84 0.58 18.65
N TYR A 80 -0.26 1.01 17.52
CA TYR A 80 -0.35 0.25 16.28
C TYR A 80 0.35 -1.11 16.37
N ALA A 81 1.48 -1.19 17.06
CA ALA A 81 2.16 -2.48 17.30
C ALA A 81 1.26 -3.52 18.01
N VAL A 82 0.27 -3.05 18.78
CA VAL A 82 -0.67 -3.93 19.47
C VAL A 82 -1.83 -4.37 18.58
N VAL A 83 -2.33 -3.48 17.72
CA VAL A 83 -3.56 -3.73 16.96
C VAL A 83 -3.33 -4.13 15.50
N ASN A 84 -2.14 -3.93 14.96
CA ASN A 84 -1.79 -4.22 13.56
C ASN A 84 -2.09 -5.70 13.20
N GLY A 85 -3.01 -5.92 12.28
CA GLY A 85 -3.46 -7.24 11.85
C GLY A 85 -4.67 -7.81 12.59
N ARG A 86 -5.24 -7.12 13.60
CA ARG A 86 -6.39 -7.65 14.38
C ARG A 86 -7.71 -7.57 13.61
N LYS A 87 -7.97 -6.45 12.95
CA LYS A 87 -9.17 -6.19 12.16
C LYS A 87 -8.89 -6.16 10.66
N THR A 88 -7.62 -6.15 10.28
CA THR A 88 -7.18 -6.21 8.89
C THR A 88 -7.82 -7.41 8.17
N ARG A 89 -8.24 -7.20 6.92
CA ARG A 89 -8.83 -8.24 6.07
C ARG A 89 -8.15 -8.25 4.69
N ILE A 90 -8.03 -9.43 4.11
CA ILE A 90 -7.61 -9.59 2.72
C ILE A 90 -8.81 -9.19 1.85
N TYR A 91 -8.58 -8.36 0.82
CA TYR A 91 -9.64 -8.04 -0.12
C TYR A 91 -10.05 -9.25 -0.96
N PRO A 92 -11.33 -9.32 -1.38
CA PRO A 92 -11.81 -10.39 -2.29
C PRO A 92 -10.98 -10.45 -3.57
N GLY A 93 -10.68 -11.66 -4.05
CA GLY A 93 -9.92 -11.89 -5.27
C GLY A 93 -8.40 -11.73 -5.15
N VAL A 94 -7.88 -11.35 -3.97
CA VAL A 94 -6.42 -11.18 -3.76
C VAL A 94 -5.70 -12.51 -3.76
N LEU A 95 -6.18 -13.49 -2.99
CA LEU A 95 -5.56 -14.82 -2.94
C LEU A 95 -5.63 -15.51 -4.28
N GLU A 96 -6.78 -15.47 -4.93
CA GLU A 96 -7.04 -16.06 -6.25
C GLU A 96 -6.13 -15.42 -7.30
N GLY A 97 -6.01 -14.10 -7.29
CA GLY A 97 -5.15 -13.34 -8.21
C GLY A 97 -3.66 -13.68 -8.03
N LEU A 98 -3.15 -13.63 -6.80
CA LEU A 98 -1.75 -13.99 -6.50
C LEU A 98 -1.43 -15.44 -6.93
N GLN A 99 -2.33 -16.38 -6.63
CA GLN A 99 -2.17 -17.77 -7.03
C GLN A 99 -2.21 -17.94 -8.57
N ALA A 100 -3.10 -17.20 -9.27
CA ALA A 100 -3.17 -17.22 -10.73
C ALA A 100 -1.89 -16.68 -11.37
N MET A 101 -1.36 -15.53 -10.87
CA MET A 101 -0.10 -14.97 -11.31
C MET A 101 1.06 -15.95 -11.15
N ARG A 102 1.16 -16.60 -9.99
CA ARG A 102 2.20 -17.61 -9.72
C ARG A 102 2.07 -18.83 -10.61
N ARG A 103 0.84 -19.35 -10.84
CA ARG A 103 0.63 -20.46 -11.78
C ARG A 103 1.05 -20.10 -13.21
N ALA A 104 0.92 -18.84 -13.60
CA ALA A 104 1.37 -18.34 -14.89
C ALA A 104 2.90 -18.08 -14.95
N GLY A 105 3.63 -18.32 -13.87
CA GLY A 105 5.09 -18.11 -13.78
C GLY A 105 5.51 -16.67 -13.63
N LEU A 106 4.57 -15.76 -13.27
CA LEU A 106 4.87 -14.37 -13.01
C LEU A 106 5.53 -14.21 -11.63
N LYS A 107 6.49 -13.29 -11.53
CA LYS A 107 7.02 -12.83 -10.26
C LYS A 107 6.03 -11.87 -9.59
N THR A 108 5.95 -11.93 -8.26
CA THR A 108 5.05 -11.06 -7.49
C THR A 108 5.82 -10.33 -6.40
N ALA A 109 5.56 -9.02 -6.24
CA ALA A 109 6.19 -8.23 -5.20
C ALA A 109 5.19 -7.30 -4.52
N CYS A 110 5.36 -7.06 -3.20
CA CYS A 110 4.67 -6.02 -2.48
C CYS A 110 5.50 -4.74 -2.49
N VAL A 111 4.88 -3.58 -2.81
CA VAL A 111 5.53 -2.26 -2.81
C VAL A 111 4.67 -1.29 -2.01
N THR A 112 5.05 -0.96 -0.80
CA THR A 112 4.23 -0.16 0.11
C THR A 112 5.00 1.00 0.74
N ASN A 113 4.28 2.08 1.10
CA ASN A 113 4.81 3.18 1.92
C ASN A 113 4.76 2.88 3.43
N LYS A 114 4.20 1.73 3.81
CA LYS A 114 4.20 1.23 5.19
C LYS A 114 5.60 0.81 5.62
N ALA A 115 5.96 1.07 6.88
CA ALA A 115 7.25 0.65 7.45
C ALA A 115 7.37 -0.88 7.52
N GLY A 116 8.58 -1.40 7.28
CA GLY A 116 8.89 -2.82 7.15
C GLY A 116 8.41 -3.67 8.31
N ALA A 117 8.67 -3.24 9.54
CA ALA A 117 8.26 -3.99 10.74
C ALA A 117 6.74 -4.27 10.80
N PHE A 118 5.91 -3.32 10.38
CA PHE A 118 4.45 -3.51 10.32
C PHE A 118 4.01 -4.29 9.08
N THR A 119 4.70 -4.11 7.96
CA THR A 119 4.45 -4.83 6.72
C THR A 119 4.69 -6.34 6.89
N GLU A 120 5.84 -6.71 7.43
CA GLU A 120 6.23 -8.11 7.66
C GLU A 120 5.24 -8.82 8.60
N GLN A 121 4.84 -8.14 9.68
CA GLN A 121 3.83 -8.66 10.61
C GLN A 121 2.50 -8.96 9.91
N LEU A 122 2.01 -8.03 9.07
CA LEU A 122 0.76 -8.21 8.34
C LEU A 122 0.85 -9.34 7.30
N LEU A 123 1.91 -9.36 6.50
CA LEU A 123 2.10 -10.38 5.47
C LEU A 123 2.21 -11.78 6.09
N ALA A 124 2.86 -11.91 7.26
CA ALA A 124 2.93 -13.16 8.01
C ALA A 124 1.57 -13.56 8.58
N ALA A 125 0.87 -12.64 9.25
CA ALA A 125 -0.43 -12.89 9.87
C ALA A 125 -1.54 -13.26 8.87
N THR A 126 -1.48 -12.71 7.65
CA THR A 126 -2.44 -12.98 6.56
C THR A 126 -2.04 -14.16 5.68
N GLY A 127 -0.83 -14.71 5.85
CA GLY A 127 -0.30 -15.79 5.01
C GLY A 127 0.13 -15.34 3.61
N LEU A 128 0.12 -14.04 3.32
CA LEU A 128 0.51 -13.50 2.01
C LEU A 128 2.02 -13.55 1.76
N ALA A 129 2.85 -13.60 2.82
CA ALA A 129 4.30 -13.64 2.70
C ALA A 129 4.81 -14.76 1.78
N GLY A 130 4.21 -15.95 1.85
CA GLY A 130 4.57 -17.10 1.00
C GLY A 130 4.13 -16.98 -0.47
N LEU A 131 3.35 -15.97 -0.82
CA LEU A 131 2.87 -15.72 -2.18
C LEU A 131 3.64 -14.59 -2.89
N LEU A 132 4.56 -13.92 -2.20
CA LEU A 132 5.35 -12.81 -2.72
C LEU A 132 6.82 -13.21 -2.84
N ASP A 133 7.45 -12.89 -3.97
CA ASP A 133 8.88 -13.13 -4.20
C ASP A 133 9.76 -12.04 -3.57
N MET A 134 9.21 -10.84 -3.38
CA MET A 134 9.91 -9.68 -2.79
C MET A 134 8.93 -8.74 -2.10
N THR A 135 9.43 -8.01 -1.09
CA THR A 135 8.71 -6.91 -0.43
C THR A 135 9.63 -5.69 -0.34
N VAL A 136 9.13 -4.53 -0.77
CA VAL A 136 9.77 -3.23 -0.60
C VAL A 136 8.83 -2.35 0.22
N SER A 137 9.27 -2.05 1.44
CA SER A 137 8.54 -1.25 2.41
C SER A 137 9.00 0.22 2.38
N GLY A 138 8.26 1.11 3.03
CA GLY A 138 8.52 2.54 3.00
C GLY A 138 9.86 3.02 3.59
N ASP A 139 10.56 2.14 4.29
CA ASP A 139 11.88 2.34 4.90
C ASP A 139 12.95 1.39 4.36
N THR A 140 12.65 0.62 3.31
CA THR A 140 13.61 -0.30 2.67
C THR A 140 14.65 0.46 1.84
N LEU A 141 14.26 1.55 1.19
CA LEU A 141 15.08 2.35 0.29
C LEU A 141 15.10 3.82 0.73
N ALA A 142 15.97 4.62 0.11
CA ALA A 142 16.06 6.05 0.41
C ALA A 142 14.80 6.82 0.04
N GLU A 143 14.05 6.33 -0.95
CA GLU A 143 12.84 6.95 -1.46
C GLU A 143 11.68 5.96 -1.46
N LYS A 144 10.45 6.48 -1.25
CA LYS A 144 9.19 5.74 -1.28
C LYS A 144 8.28 6.24 -2.39
N LYS A 145 7.14 5.54 -2.68
CA LYS A 145 6.14 6.02 -3.64
C LYS A 145 5.66 7.44 -3.27
N PRO A 146 5.50 8.38 -4.21
CA PRO A 146 5.47 8.21 -5.68
C PRO A 146 6.83 8.27 -6.38
N HIS A 147 7.96 8.26 -5.67
CA HIS A 147 9.27 8.17 -6.33
C HIS A 147 9.40 6.82 -7.08
N PRO A 148 10.00 6.77 -8.30
CA PRO A 148 10.09 5.54 -9.08
C PRO A 148 11.04 4.48 -8.50
N LEU A 149 11.93 4.86 -7.59
CA LEU A 149 12.99 4.00 -7.08
C LEU A 149 12.49 2.63 -6.56
N PRO A 150 11.39 2.51 -5.79
CA PRO A 150 10.90 1.20 -5.32
C PRO A 150 10.58 0.23 -6.47
N PHE A 151 9.94 0.73 -7.53
CA PHE A 151 9.58 -0.06 -8.70
C PHE A 151 10.80 -0.46 -9.52
N LEU A 152 11.70 0.50 -9.78
CA LEU A 152 12.95 0.26 -10.52
C LEU A 152 13.87 -0.72 -9.77
N HIS A 153 13.93 -0.66 -8.44
CA HIS A 153 14.69 -1.60 -7.61
C HIS A 153 14.20 -3.05 -7.80
N ILE A 154 12.87 -3.27 -7.80
CA ILE A 154 12.29 -4.60 -8.02
C ILE A 154 12.55 -5.06 -9.45
N CYS A 155 12.35 -4.21 -10.45
CA CYS A 155 12.63 -4.55 -11.84
C CYS A 155 14.08 -5.00 -12.03
N ALA A 156 15.04 -4.27 -11.46
CA ALA A 156 16.45 -4.61 -11.48
C ALA A 156 16.72 -5.96 -10.77
N SER A 157 16.12 -6.17 -9.59
CA SER A 157 16.28 -7.41 -8.82
C SER A 157 15.71 -8.64 -9.54
N PHE A 158 14.64 -8.45 -10.31
CA PHE A 158 14.04 -9.53 -11.10
C PHE A 158 14.67 -9.68 -12.50
N GLY A 159 15.56 -8.78 -12.89
CA GLY A 159 16.22 -8.80 -14.21
C GLY A 159 15.26 -8.54 -15.38
N ILE A 160 14.25 -7.67 -15.18
CA ILE A 160 13.24 -7.33 -16.17
C ILE A 160 13.23 -5.83 -16.48
N ALA A 161 12.72 -5.47 -17.66
CA ALA A 161 12.49 -4.07 -18.00
C ALA A 161 11.24 -3.54 -17.27
N PRO A 162 11.17 -2.23 -16.90
CA PRO A 162 9.98 -1.64 -16.28
C PRO A 162 8.70 -1.88 -17.07
N ALA A 163 8.72 -1.84 -18.38
CA ALA A 163 7.57 -2.10 -19.24
C ALA A 163 7.06 -3.58 -19.18
N GLU A 164 7.82 -4.49 -18.54
CA GLU A 164 7.45 -5.89 -18.30
C GLU A 164 6.90 -6.12 -16.87
N ALA A 165 6.84 -5.05 -16.04
CA ALA A 165 6.34 -5.08 -14.68
C ALA A 165 5.02 -4.29 -14.60
N LEU A 166 3.90 -4.98 -14.33
CA LEU A 166 2.62 -4.32 -14.06
C LEU A 166 2.58 -3.88 -12.60
N VAL A 167 2.24 -2.60 -12.36
CA VAL A 167 1.90 -2.12 -11.01
C VAL A 167 0.39 -2.27 -10.80
N VAL A 168 -0.03 -2.71 -9.61
CA VAL A 168 -1.43 -2.70 -9.18
C VAL A 168 -1.50 -1.95 -7.85
N GLY A 169 -2.31 -0.90 -7.80
CA GLY A 169 -2.48 -0.06 -6.62
C GLY A 169 -3.84 0.60 -6.59
N ASP A 170 -4.07 1.50 -5.64
CA ASP A 170 -5.35 2.16 -5.43
C ASP A 170 -5.24 3.69 -5.37
N SER A 171 -4.02 4.23 -5.41
CA SER A 171 -3.76 5.62 -5.11
C SER A 171 -2.92 6.34 -6.18
N ARG A 172 -2.92 7.67 -6.11
CA ARG A 172 -2.04 8.52 -6.92
C ARG A 172 -0.55 8.19 -6.72
N ASN A 173 -0.15 7.74 -5.52
CA ASN A 173 1.24 7.36 -5.26
C ASN A 173 1.69 6.18 -6.12
N ASP A 174 0.79 5.22 -6.37
CA ASP A 174 1.05 4.06 -7.21
C ASP A 174 1.16 4.47 -8.67
N VAL A 175 0.15 5.21 -9.15
CA VAL A 175 0.09 5.63 -10.55
C VAL A 175 1.26 6.54 -10.92
N ALA A 176 1.53 7.58 -10.12
CA ALA A 176 2.62 8.51 -10.40
C ALA A 176 3.99 7.82 -10.35
N GLY A 177 4.21 6.95 -9.34
CA GLY A 177 5.47 6.21 -9.22
C GLY A 177 5.67 5.21 -10.35
N ALA A 178 4.62 4.46 -10.74
CA ALA A 178 4.65 3.52 -11.87
C ALA A 178 4.95 4.24 -13.19
N ARG A 179 4.27 5.36 -13.47
CA ARG A 179 4.50 6.18 -14.67
C ARG A 179 5.93 6.73 -14.71
N ALA A 180 6.43 7.24 -13.59
CA ALA A 180 7.81 7.72 -13.50
C ALA A 180 8.84 6.60 -13.69
N ALA A 181 8.51 5.36 -13.31
CA ALA A 181 9.34 4.18 -13.53
C ALA A 181 9.24 3.61 -14.96
N GLY A 182 8.22 3.98 -15.73
CA GLY A 182 7.92 3.40 -17.04
C GLY A 182 7.20 2.07 -16.99
N CYS A 183 6.50 1.78 -15.89
CA CYS A 183 5.68 0.59 -15.70
C CYS A 183 4.22 0.85 -16.10
N PRO A 184 3.53 -0.09 -16.76
CA PRO A 184 2.08 -0.09 -16.85
C PRO A 184 1.46 -0.18 -15.46
N VAL A 185 0.25 0.42 -15.27
CA VAL A 185 -0.40 0.46 -13.96
C VAL A 185 -1.91 0.25 -14.08
N PHE A 186 -2.43 -0.67 -13.25
CA PHE A 186 -3.86 -0.87 -13.03
C PHE A 186 -4.25 -0.35 -11.65
N CYS A 187 -5.48 0.16 -11.51
CA CYS A 187 -6.02 0.56 -10.23
C CYS A 187 -7.22 -0.28 -9.82
N VAL A 188 -7.35 -0.49 -8.50
CA VAL A 188 -8.53 -1.09 -7.89
C VAL A 188 -9.41 0.02 -7.28
N PRO A 189 -10.75 -0.07 -7.40
CA PRO A 189 -11.65 1.01 -6.98
C PRO A 189 -12.05 0.95 -5.50
N TYR A 190 -11.70 -0.11 -4.79
CA TYR A 190 -12.13 -0.36 -3.41
C TYR A 190 -11.17 0.18 -2.34
N GLY A 191 -10.01 0.71 -2.76
CA GLY A 191 -8.93 1.15 -1.87
C GLY A 191 -9.08 2.54 -1.26
N TYR A 192 -7.95 3.22 -1.04
CA TYR A 192 -7.84 4.49 -0.31
C TYR A 192 -7.24 5.57 -1.21
N SER A 193 -8.04 6.19 -2.04
CA SER A 193 -7.60 7.19 -3.01
C SER A 193 -7.51 8.62 -2.45
N GLU A 194 -7.43 8.80 -1.14
CA GLU A 194 -7.43 10.13 -0.48
C GLU A 194 -8.62 11.02 -0.88
N GLY A 195 -9.80 10.41 -1.18
CA GLY A 195 -11.00 11.10 -1.64
C GLY A 195 -11.03 11.41 -3.14
N GLU A 196 -10.00 11.02 -3.91
CA GLU A 196 -9.98 11.16 -5.37
C GLU A 196 -10.77 10.02 -6.04
N ASP A 197 -11.37 10.30 -7.20
CA ASP A 197 -11.94 9.23 -8.02
C ASP A 197 -10.81 8.46 -8.70
N VAL A 198 -10.79 7.14 -8.51
CA VAL A 198 -9.77 6.28 -9.12
C VAL A 198 -9.71 6.40 -10.64
N ARG A 199 -10.82 6.79 -11.28
CA ARG A 199 -10.92 7.02 -12.73
C ARG A 199 -10.10 8.23 -13.20
N ASP A 200 -9.82 9.16 -12.31
CA ASP A 200 -9.07 10.39 -12.60
C ASP A 200 -7.57 10.24 -12.33
N LEU A 201 -7.14 9.10 -11.80
CA LEU A 201 -5.72 8.85 -11.49
C LEU A 201 -4.85 8.59 -12.73
N GLY A 202 -5.45 8.24 -13.88
CA GLY A 202 -4.73 8.01 -15.13
C GLY A 202 -4.06 6.63 -15.21
N ALA A 203 -4.65 5.60 -14.60
CA ALA A 203 -4.24 4.21 -14.75
C ALA A 203 -4.56 3.68 -16.16
N ASP A 204 -3.87 2.61 -16.60
CA ASP A 204 -4.12 1.96 -17.90
C ASP A 204 -5.43 1.16 -17.89
N ALA A 205 -5.83 0.65 -16.71
CA ALA A 205 -7.12 0.00 -16.49
C ALA A 205 -7.55 0.14 -15.03
N ILE A 206 -8.87 0.07 -14.81
CA ILE A 206 -9.47 -0.13 -13.50
C ILE A 206 -10.01 -1.55 -13.47
N VAL A 207 -9.58 -2.32 -12.48
CA VAL A 207 -9.95 -3.73 -12.30
C VAL A 207 -10.68 -3.92 -10.99
N ALA A 208 -11.78 -4.67 -11.00
CA ALA A 208 -12.59 -4.86 -9.81
C ALA A 208 -11.86 -5.67 -8.71
N THR A 209 -10.93 -6.54 -9.10
CA THR A 209 -10.17 -7.41 -8.18
C THR A 209 -8.76 -7.69 -8.72
N LEU A 210 -7.87 -8.18 -7.84
CA LEU A 210 -6.55 -8.66 -8.28
C LEU A 210 -6.65 -9.91 -9.17
N GLU A 211 -7.70 -10.72 -8.99
CA GLU A 211 -8.00 -11.87 -9.86
C GLU A 211 -8.31 -11.42 -11.29
N GLU A 212 -9.11 -10.36 -11.45
CA GLU A 212 -9.36 -9.79 -12.78
C GLU A 212 -8.08 -9.25 -13.41
N ALA A 213 -7.22 -8.56 -12.65
CA ALA A 213 -5.91 -8.13 -13.14
C ALA A 213 -5.08 -9.33 -13.64
N ALA A 214 -5.04 -10.42 -12.88
CA ALA A 214 -4.36 -11.65 -13.28
C ALA A 214 -4.94 -12.21 -14.59
N GLY A 215 -6.27 -12.24 -14.72
CA GLY A 215 -6.94 -12.70 -15.94
C GLY A 215 -6.54 -11.92 -17.19
N LEU A 216 -6.51 -10.58 -17.08
CA LEU A 216 -6.17 -9.70 -18.21
C LEU A 216 -4.73 -9.88 -18.71
N ILE A 217 -3.78 -10.16 -17.82
CA ILE A 217 -2.36 -10.29 -18.21
C ILE A 217 -1.94 -11.71 -18.54
N THR A 218 -2.75 -12.72 -18.19
CA THR A 218 -2.47 -14.13 -18.48
C THR A 218 -3.32 -14.72 -19.61
N ALA A 219 -4.35 -13.98 -20.08
CA ALA A 219 -5.13 -14.36 -21.26
C ALA A 219 -4.20 -14.41 -22.49
N LYS A 220 -4.12 -15.59 -23.10
CA LYS A 220 -3.37 -15.85 -24.33
C LYS A 220 -4.21 -15.51 -25.56
#